data_48fb9aae6a53d3d53f56bfb32b23c9d8
#
_entry.id   48fb9aae6a53d3d53f56bfb32b23c9d8
#
_cell.length_a   1.000
_cell.length_b   1.000
_cell.length_c   1.000
_cell.angle_alpha   90.00
_cell.angle_beta   90.00
_cell.angle_gamma   90.00
#
_symmetry.space_group_name_H-M   'P 1'
#
loop_
_entity.id
_entity.type
_entity.pdbx_description
1 polymer ?
#
loop_
_entity_poly.entity_id
_entity_poly.type
_entity_poly.pdbx_seq_one_letter_code
_entity_poly.pdbx_strand_id
1 'polypeptide(L)'
;MANKPAVSWYPAHSNNFTAANRPGSHNIARVIVHVTQGSWSSAVNWFQNPDAGVSAHYTIRSSDGKIAQSVSDRNIAYHAGNWPYNQTSIGIEHEGYVNNPAWFTNEMYRASARLTAFVCQEYGIPVNRNRIIGHNEVPGATHTDPGGNWDWPRYMDLVRRFS
;
A
#
# COMPACT_ATOMS: atom_id res chain seq x y z
N MET A 1 -3.89 -17.62 -11.36
CA MET A 1 -4.86 -16.56 -11.06
C MET A 1 -4.73 -16.14 -9.60
N ALA A 2 -4.57 -14.84 -9.32
CA ALA A 2 -4.42 -14.36 -7.97
C ALA A 2 -5.76 -14.31 -7.23
N ASN A 3 -5.75 -14.74 -5.98
CA ASN A 3 -6.92 -14.66 -5.11
C ASN A 3 -6.74 -13.49 -4.15
N LYS A 4 -7.81 -12.74 -3.92
CA LYS A 4 -7.77 -11.65 -2.96
C LYS A 4 -7.55 -12.22 -1.55
N PRO A 5 -6.51 -11.79 -0.83
CA PRO A 5 -6.33 -12.20 0.55
C PRO A 5 -7.43 -11.61 1.44
N ALA A 6 -7.67 -12.27 2.58
CA ALA A 6 -8.62 -11.76 3.56
C ALA A 6 -8.16 -10.42 4.11
N VAL A 7 -9.10 -9.49 4.25
CA VAL A 7 -8.84 -8.16 4.82
C VAL A 7 -9.83 -7.88 5.95
N SER A 8 -9.40 -7.06 6.92
CA SER A 8 -10.27 -6.53 7.96
C SER A 8 -10.55 -5.05 7.68
N TRP A 9 -11.81 -4.66 7.73
CA TRP A 9 -12.20 -3.28 7.40
C TRP A 9 -12.06 -2.37 8.62
N TYR A 10 -11.22 -1.34 8.48
CA TYR A 10 -10.98 -0.28 9.48
C TYR A 10 -11.09 1.06 8.76
N PRO A 11 -12.30 1.62 8.58
CA PRO A 11 -12.52 2.74 7.67
C PRO A 11 -11.77 4.00 8.11
N ALA A 12 -11.07 4.62 7.16
CA ALA A 12 -10.51 5.94 7.34
C ALA A 12 -11.63 6.98 7.49
N HIS A 13 -11.34 8.09 8.19
CA HIS A 13 -12.27 9.21 8.26
C HIS A 13 -12.41 9.83 6.86
N SER A 14 -13.63 10.28 6.53
CA SER A 14 -13.92 10.85 5.21
C SER A 14 -13.08 12.10 4.86
N ASN A 15 -12.52 12.78 5.86
CA ASN A 15 -11.58 13.88 5.63
C ASN A 15 -10.25 13.43 5.03
N ASN A 16 -9.93 12.13 5.10
CA ASN A 16 -8.61 11.62 4.80
C ASN A 16 -8.53 10.92 3.44
N PHE A 17 -9.61 10.91 2.67
CA PHE A 17 -9.61 10.38 1.31
C PHE A 17 -10.65 11.11 0.46
N THR A 18 -10.58 10.94 -0.83
CA THR A 18 -11.58 11.49 -1.77
C THR A 18 -12.43 10.36 -2.34
N ALA A 19 -13.74 10.48 -2.21
CA ALA A 19 -14.66 9.56 -2.87
C ALA A 19 -14.54 9.68 -4.40
N ALA A 20 -14.48 8.57 -5.08
CA ALA A 20 -14.34 8.51 -6.53
C ALA A 20 -15.01 7.25 -7.06
N ASN A 21 -14.85 6.99 -8.34
CA ASN A 21 -15.40 5.81 -9.00
C ASN A 21 -14.35 5.14 -9.87
N ARG A 22 -13.17 4.88 -9.28
CA ARG A 22 -12.08 4.21 -10.01
C ARG A 22 -12.42 2.75 -10.27
N PRO A 23 -11.98 2.16 -11.36
CA PRO A 23 -11.11 2.73 -12.41
C PRO A 23 -11.85 3.58 -13.45
N GLY A 24 -13.17 3.74 -13.35
CA GLY A 24 -13.94 4.52 -14.31
C GLY A 24 -13.54 6.00 -14.35
N SER A 25 -13.34 6.63 -13.18
CA SER A 25 -12.95 8.03 -13.08
C SER A 25 -11.45 8.27 -13.32
N HIS A 26 -10.59 7.35 -12.85
CA HIS A 26 -9.14 7.39 -12.97
C HIS A 26 -8.61 5.96 -13.03
N ASN A 27 -7.72 5.68 -13.97
CA ASN A 27 -7.07 4.37 -14.02
C ASN A 27 -6.28 4.10 -12.73
N ILE A 28 -6.38 2.89 -12.23
CA ILE A 28 -5.50 2.40 -11.18
C ILE A 28 -4.31 1.76 -11.90
N ALA A 29 -3.19 2.49 -11.95
CA ALA A 29 -2.07 2.18 -12.85
C ALA A 29 -0.82 1.72 -12.11
N ARG A 30 -0.80 1.80 -10.77
CA ARG A 30 0.38 1.44 -9.98
C ARG A 30 0.05 1.09 -8.54
N VAL A 31 0.99 0.39 -7.90
CA VAL A 31 1.00 0.11 -6.46
C VAL A 31 2.17 0.87 -5.85
N ILE A 32 1.93 1.56 -4.74
CA ILE A 32 2.98 2.29 -4.01
C ILE A 32 3.19 1.64 -2.66
N VAL A 33 4.42 1.21 -2.41
CA VAL A 33 4.87 0.56 -1.18
C VAL A 33 5.35 1.61 -0.19
N HIS A 34 4.75 1.60 1.00
CA HIS A 34 5.09 2.50 2.11
C HIS A 34 5.53 1.70 3.33
N VAL A 35 6.22 2.35 4.25
CA VAL A 35 6.48 1.85 5.61
C VAL A 35 5.90 2.86 6.59
N THR A 36 5.18 2.36 7.60
CA THR A 36 4.39 3.20 8.52
C THR A 36 5.24 4.11 9.40
N GLN A 37 6.51 3.78 9.61
CA GLN A 37 7.35 4.43 10.62
C GLN A 37 6.68 4.41 12.00
N GLY A 38 6.07 3.28 12.34
CA GLY A 38 5.35 3.07 13.57
C GLY A 38 4.61 1.74 13.57
N SER A 39 3.70 1.57 14.53
CA SER A 39 2.92 0.34 14.68
C SER A 39 1.75 0.29 13.68
N TRP A 40 1.31 -0.93 13.38
CA TRP A 40 0.12 -1.18 12.57
C TRP A 40 -1.11 -0.49 13.18
N SER A 41 -1.30 -0.64 14.49
CA SER A 41 -2.45 -0.04 15.18
C SER A 41 -2.42 1.48 15.14
N SER A 42 -1.25 2.10 15.31
CA SER A 42 -1.15 3.57 15.27
C SER A 42 -1.43 4.11 13.87
N ALA A 43 -1.00 3.43 12.82
CA ALA A 43 -1.31 3.84 11.44
C ALA A 43 -2.80 3.75 11.16
N VAL A 44 -3.44 2.63 11.50
CA VAL A 44 -4.87 2.42 11.31
C VAL A 44 -5.69 3.46 12.07
N ASN A 45 -5.34 3.71 13.34
CA ASN A 45 -6.01 4.72 14.17
C ASN A 45 -5.82 6.14 13.63
N TRP A 46 -4.63 6.44 13.11
CA TRP A 46 -4.34 7.75 12.54
C TRP A 46 -5.23 8.02 11.32
N PHE A 47 -5.43 7.04 10.46
CA PHE A 47 -6.32 7.20 9.30
C PHE A 47 -7.78 7.43 9.69
N GLN A 48 -8.19 7.01 10.89
CA GLN A 48 -9.53 7.24 11.42
C GLN A 48 -9.68 8.62 12.08
N ASN A 49 -8.57 9.30 12.35
CA ASN A 49 -8.57 10.60 12.98
C ASN A 49 -8.90 11.68 11.95
N PRO A 50 -9.94 12.52 12.17
CA PRO A 50 -10.34 13.53 11.20
C PRO A 50 -9.27 14.60 10.93
N ASP A 51 -8.27 14.72 11.79
CA ASP A 51 -7.19 15.69 11.65
C ASP A 51 -5.98 15.15 10.91
N ALA A 52 -5.98 13.87 10.52
CA ALA A 52 -4.79 13.23 9.94
C ALA A 52 -4.43 13.79 8.56
N GLY A 53 -5.41 13.97 7.69
CA GLY A 53 -5.18 14.45 6.32
C GLY A 53 -4.44 13.47 5.43
N VAL A 54 -4.28 12.22 5.87
CA VAL A 54 -3.59 11.14 5.16
C VAL A 54 -4.34 9.82 5.34
N SER A 55 -4.15 8.90 4.39
CA SER A 55 -4.66 7.54 4.47
C SER A 55 -3.92 6.64 3.49
N ALA A 56 -4.08 5.33 3.65
CA ALA A 56 -3.68 4.34 2.67
C ALA A 56 -4.83 3.35 2.48
N HIS A 57 -4.82 2.63 1.37
CA HIS A 57 -5.85 1.64 1.10
C HIS A 57 -5.68 0.44 2.04
N TYR A 58 -4.46 -0.02 2.24
CA TYR A 58 -4.14 -1.22 3.02
C TYR A 58 -2.96 -1.00 3.94
N THR A 59 -2.96 -1.70 5.08
CA THR A 59 -1.84 -1.71 6.04
C THR A 59 -1.56 -3.15 6.46
N ILE A 60 -0.31 -3.59 6.30
CA ILE A 60 0.11 -4.97 6.54
C ILE A 60 0.83 -5.06 7.89
N ARG A 61 0.39 -5.96 8.77
CA ARG A 61 1.01 -6.17 10.07
C ARG A 61 2.24 -7.06 9.96
N SER A 62 3.30 -6.70 10.68
CA SER A 62 4.58 -7.41 10.62
C SER A 62 4.51 -8.83 11.17
N SER A 63 3.85 -9.02 12.33
CA SER A 63 3.91 -10.29 13.05
C SER A 63 3.26 -11.46 12.33
N ASP A 64 2.18 -11.21 11.57
CA ASP A 64 1.36 -12.28 10.98
C ASP A 64 0.85 -11.97 9.57
N GLY A 65 1.16 -10.79 9.04
CA GLY A 65 0.68 -10.39 7.72
C GLY A 65 -0.79 -10.00 7.68
N LYS A 66 -1.43 -9.74 8.84
CA LYS A 66 -2.82 -9.27 8.86
C LYS A 66 -2.97 -7.99 8.07
N ILE A 67 -4.01 -7.93 7.24
CA ILE A 67 -4.26 -6.78 6.35
C ILE A 67 -5.46 -6.01 6.86
N ALA A 68 -5.24 -4.74 7.20
CA ALA A 68 -6.32 -3.77 7.39
C ALA A 68 -6.59 -3.08 6.06
N GLN A 69 -7.86 -2.93 5.70
CA GLN A 69 -8.27 -2.06 4.61
C GLN A 69 -8.97 -0.84 5.21
N SER A 70 -8.49 0.35 4.87
CA SER A 70 -9.02 1.61 5.40
C SER A 70 -9.73 2.45 4.35
N VAL A 71 -9.40 2.28 3.08
CA VAL A 71 -10.01 2.99 1.95
C VAL A 71 -10.36 1.96 0.88
N SER A 72 -11.56 2.06 0.32
CA SER A 72 -11.95 1.23 -0.83
C SER A 72 -11.06 1.55 -2.03
N ASP A 73 -10.73 0.54 -2.84
CA ASP A 73 -9.91 0.72 -4.04
C ASP A 73 -10.50 1.76 -5.01
N ARG A 74 -11.82 1.89 -5.05
CA ARG A 74 -12.50 2.87 -5.91
C ARG A 74 -12.23 4.31 -5.51
N ASN A 75 -11.83 4.56 -4.27
CA ASN A 75 -11.61 5.88 -3.71
C ASN A 75 -10.12 6.24 -3.72
N ILE A 76 -9.83 7.53 -3.63
CA ILE A 76 -8.48 8.08 -3.69
C ILE A 76 -7.98 8.28 -2.26
N ALA A 77 -7.00 7.49 -1.83
CA ALA A 77 -6.33 7.67 -0.56
C ALA A 77 -5.22 8.71 -0.67
N TYR A 78 -4.89 9.35 0.44
CA TYR A 78 -3.87 10.42 0.51
C TYR A 78 -2.58 9.84 1.08
N HIS A 79 -1.71 9.29 0.22
CA HIS A 79 -0.51 8.60 0.68
C HIS A 79 0.78 8.97 -0.07
N ALA A 80 0.66 9.43 -1.33
CA ALA A 80 1.85 9.59 -2.18
C ALA A 80 2.54 10.95 -2.04
N GLY A 81 1.85 11.95 -1.48
CA GLY A 81 2.33 13.32 -1.47
C GLY A 81 2.36 13.94 -2.88
N ASN A 82 1.63 13.37 -3.81
CA ASN A 82 1.54 13.76 -5.20
C ASN A 82 0.13 13.44 -5.69
N TRP A 83 -0.64 14.45 -6.04
CA TRP A 83 -2.05 14.26 -6.32
C TRP A 83 -2.31 13.31 -7.51
N PRO A 84 -1.67 13.50 -8.69
CA PRO A 84 -1.85 12.54 -9.78
C PRO A 84 -1.51 11.10 -9.41
N TYR A 85 -0.50 10.88 -8.56
CA TYR A 85 -0.14 9.55 -8.09
C TYR A 85 -1.16 9.00 -7.10
N ASN A 86 -1.72 9.83 -6.21
CA ASN A 86 -2.85 9.43 -5.36
C ASN A 86 -4.04 8.96 -6.21
N GLN A 87 -4.38 9.71 -7.26
CA GLN A 87 -5.51 9.41 -8.14
C GLN A 87 -5.37 8.08 -8.88
N THR A 88 -4.15 7.62 -9.14
CA THR A 88 -3.86 6.50 -10.05
C THR A 88 -3.15 5.32 -9.40
N SER A 89 -3.21 5.21 -8.07
CA SER A 89 -2.50 4.16 -7.34
C SER A 89 -3.32 3.51 -6.23
N ILE A 90 -2.84 2.35 -5.80
CA ILE A 90 -3.19 1.72 -4.54
C ILE A 90 -2.00 1.88 -3.60
N GLY A 91 -2.21 2.48 -2.43
CA GLY A 91 -1.19 2.62 -1.40
C GLY A 91 -1.25 1.49 -0.39
N ILE A 92 -0.11 0.85 -0.16
CA ILE A 92 0.03 -0.25 0.80
C ILE A 92 1.10 0.12 1.83
N GLU A 93 0.68 0.27 3.07
CA GLU A 93 1.55 0.51 4.22
C GLU A 93 2.04 -0.80 4.82
N HIS A 94 3.29 -0.82 5.28
CA HIS A 94 3.92 -1.96 5.93
C HIS A 94 4.39 -1.54 7.30
N GLU A 95 3.95 -2.25 8.33
CA GLU A 95 4.31 -1.93 9.71
C GLU A 95 5.81 -2.00 9.94
N GLY A 96 6.38 -0.98 10.57
CA GLY A 96 7.77 -0.98 10.98
C GLY A 96 8.49 0.32 10.69
N TYR A 97 9.80 0.21 10.60
CA TYR A 97 10.71 1.34 10.42
C TYR A 97 11.71 1.02 9.30
N VAL A 98 11.99 2.01 8.47
CA VAL A 98 12.91 1.84 7.33
C VAL A 98 14.33 1.44 7.76
N ASN A 99 14.73 1.81 8.98
CA ASN A 99 16.07 1.53 9.53
C ASN A 99 16.18 0.17 10.21
N ASN A 100 15.09 -0.58 10.35
CA ASN A 100 15.10 -1.85 11.07
C ASN A 100 14.46 -2.96 10.23
N PRO A 101 15.28 -3.74 9.49
CA PRO A 101 14.78 -4.79 8.62
C PRO A 101 14.11 -5.96 9.35
N ALA A 102 14.28 -6.07 10.67
CA ALA A 102 13.60 -7.10 11.46
C ALA A 102 12.07 -6.99 11.39
N TRP A 103 11.55 -5.81 11.11
CA TRP A 103 10.11 -5.61 10.92
C TRP A 103 9.58 -6.21 9.62
N PHE A 104 10.43 -6.38 8.60
CA PHE A 104 10.04 -6.89 7.30
C PHE A 104 10.09 -8.42 7.29
N THR A 105 9.10 -9.03 7.92
CA THR A 105 9.00 -10.47 8.13
C THR A 105 8.58 -11.21 6.86
N ASN A 106 8.81 -12.50 6.85
CA ASN A 106 8.35 -13.37 5.77
C ASN A 106 6.81 -13.30 5.61
N GLU A 107 6.08 -13.30 6.73
CA GLU A 107 4.61 -13.19 6.76
C GLU A 107 4.13 -11.90 6.09
N MET A 108 4.80 -10.80 6.39
CA MET A 108 4.50 -9.49 5.81
C MET A 108 4.74 -9.47 4.29
N TYR A 109 5.93 -9.92 3.85
CA TYR A 109 6.26 -9.98 2.43
C TYR A 109 5.25 -10.82 1.66
N ARG A 110 4.90 -11.98 2.19
CA ARG A 110 3.98 -12.89 1.53
C ARG A 110 2.56 -12.33 1.46
N ALA A 111 2.04 -11.79 2.55
CA ALA A 111 0.71 -11.18 2.59
C ALA A 111 0.62 -9.99 1.63
N SER A 112 1.61 -9.11 1.67
CA SER A 112 1.68 -7.95 0.80
C SER A 112 1.80 -8.34 -0.67
N ALA A 113 2.64 -9.34 -0.98
CA ALA A 113 2.82 -9.79 -2.36
C ALA A 113 1.55 -10.43 -2.92
N ARG A 114 0.80 -11.20 -2.12
CA ARG A 114 -0.50 -11.74 -2.53
C ARG A 114 -1.48 -10.63 -2.85
N LEU A 115 -1.54 -9.61 -2.01
CA LEU A 115 -2.41 -8.45 -2.23
C LEU A 115 -2.01 -7.70 -3.50
N THR A 116 -0.73 -7.43 -3.68
CA THR A 116 -0.23 -6.72 -4.86
C THR A 116 -0.49 -7.52 -6.14
N ALA A 117 -0.29 -8.85 -6.12
CA ALA A 117 -0.61 -9.70 -7.26
C ALA A 117 -2.09 -9.62 -7.63
N PHE A 118 -2.97 -9.66 -6.63
CA PHE A 118 -4.41 -9.50 -6.85
C PHE A 118 -4.74 -8.13 -7.45
N VAL A 119 -4.21 -7.06 -6.88
CA VAL A 119 -4.45 -5.68 -7.36
C VAL A 119 -3.98 -5.53 -8.81
N CYS A 120 -2.80 -6.03 -9.12
CA CYS A 120 -2.27 -5.97 -10.49
C CYS A 120 -3.16 -6.72 -11.48
N GLN A 121 -3.65 -7.89 -11.11
CA GLN A 121 -4.57 -8.66 -11.96
C GLN A 121 -5.90 -7.95 -12.13
N GLU A 122 -6.48 -7.45 -11.04
CA GLU A 122 -7.80 -6.81 -11.05
C GLU A 122 -7.83 -5.54 -11.92
N TYR A 123 -6.77 -4.76 -11.89
CA TYR A 123 -6.71 -3.45 -12.58
C TYR A 123 -5.80 -3.44 -13.80
N GLY A 124 -5.28 -4.59 -14.20
CA GLY A 124 -4.44 -4.69 -15.40
C GLY A 124 -3.09 -3.99 -15.26
N ILE A 125 -2.52 -3.98 -14.06
CA ILE A 125 -1.22 -3.36 -13.78
C ILE A 125 -0.11 -4.34 -14.13
N PRO A 126 0.84 -3.98 -15.02
CA PRO A 126 2.00 -4.82 -15.29
C PRO A 126 2.83 -5.09 -14.03
N VAL A 127 3.22 -6.35 -13.83
CA VAL A 127 4.02 -6.75 -12.67
C VAL A 127 5.50 -6.43 -12.95
N ASN A 128 5.88 -5.22 -12.69
CA ASN A 128 7.26 -4.75 -12.84
C ASN A 128 7.52 -3.54 -11.95
N ARG A 129 8.80 -3.16 -11.82
CA ARG A 129 9.23 -2.05 -10.97
C ARG A 129 8.90 -0.66 -11.52
N ASN A 130 8.40 -0.55 -12.74
CA ASN A 130 7.87 0.72 -13.26
C ASN A 130 6.48 1.02 -12.69
N ARG A 131 5.77 -0.01 -12.23
CA ARG A 131 4.39 0.11 -11.75
C ARG A 131 4.23 -0.25 -10.28
N ILE A 132 5.10 -1.09 -9.74
CA ILE A 132 5.14 -1.42 -8.32
C ILE A 132 6.36 -0.69 -7.75
N ILE A 133 6.11 0.46 -7.12
CA ILE A 133 7.15 1.41 -6.75
C ILE A 133 7.14 1.70 -5.25
N GLY A 134 8.25 2.23 -4.74
CA GLY A 134 8.33 2.78 -3.39
C GLY A 134 7.84 4.22 -3.34
N HIS A 135 7.44 4.66 -2.15
CA HIS A 135 7.09 6.07 -1.93
C HIS A 135 8.23 7.01 -2.33
N ASN A 136 9.47 6.61 -2.06
CA ASN A 136 10.66 7.37 -2.42
C ASN A 136 10.87 7.54 -3.93
N GLU A 137 10.17 6.78 -4.75
CA GLU A 137 10.25 6.84 -6.20
C GLU A 137 9.14 7.70 -6.84
N VAL A 138 8.22 8.22 -6.03
CA VAL A 138 7.18 9.14 -6.51
C VAL A 138 7.84 10.48 -6.85
N PRO A 139 7.52 11.10 -8.00
CA PRO A 139 8.08 12.40 -8.35
C PRO A 139 7.83 13.46 -7.28
N GLY A 140 8.90 14.15 -6.87
CA GLY A 140 8.85 15.15 -5.81
C GLY A 140 8.81 14.58 -4.38
N ALA A 141 9.02 13.29 -4.21
CA ALA A 141 8.96 12.65 -2.89
C ALA A 141 10.01 13.24 -1.94
N THR A 142 9.56 13.52 -0.71
CA THR A 142 10.42 13.91 0.42
C THR A 142 10.59 12.77 1.42
N HIS A 143 9.90 11.66 1.21
CA HIS A 143 9.94 10.46 2.03
C HIS A 143 10.94 9.44 1.48
N THR A 144 11.52 8.65 2.37
CA THR A 144 12.54 7.66 1.99
C THR A 144 12.02 6.23 1.96
N ASP A 145 10.81 6.00 2.46
CA ASP A 145 10.24 4.65 2.55
C ASP A 145 9.97 4.04 1.16
N PRO A 146 10.10 2.75 1.00
CA PRO A 146 10.34 1.75 2.02
C PRO A 146 11.81 1.65 2.48
N GLY A 147 12.74 2.41 1.89
CA GLY A 147 14.15 2.42 2.25
C GLY A 147 14.95 1.25 1.67
N GLY A 148 16.26 1.29 1.91
CA GLY A 148 17.20 0.30 1.35
C GLY A 148 17.11 -1.09 1.97
N ASN A 149 16.42 -1.24 3.10
CA ASN A 149 16.20 -2.55 3.74
C ASN A 149 15.02 -3.34 3.17
N TRP A 150 14.19 -2.71 2.34
CA TRP A 150 13.13 -3.42 1.64
C TRP A 150 13.72 -4.27 0.53
N ASP A 151 13.48 -5.57 0.58
CA ASP A 151 14.04 -6.54 -0.37
C ASP A 151 13.17 -6.59 -1.64
N TRP A 152 13.43 -5.68 -2.58
CA TRP A 152 12.68 -5.60 -3.82
C TRP A 152 12.77 -6.87 -4.68
N PRO A 153 13.94 -7.50 -4.87
CA PRO A 153 14.00 -8.75 -5.63
C PRO A 153 13.11 -9.83 -5.04
N ARG A 154 13.15 -10.01 -3.72
CA ARG A 154 12.30 -10.96 -3.01
C ARG A 154 10.82 -10.63 -3.16
N TYR A 155 10.46 -9.37 -2.97
CA TYR A 155 9.07 -8.92 -3.08
C TYR A 155 8.52 -9.16 -4.48
N MET A 156 9.25 -8.74 -5.51
CA MET A 156 8.84 -8.92 -6.90
C MET A 156 8.74 -10.40 -7.30
N ASP A 157 9.66 -11.24 -6.82
CA ASP A 157 9.60 -12.69 -7.05
C ASP A 157 8.32 -13.27 -6.44
N LEU A 158 7.98 -12.89 -5.21
CA LEU A 158 6.74 -13.33 -4.57
C LEU A 158 5.50 -12.84 -5.32
N VAL A 159 5.47 -11.59 -5.76
CA VAL A 159 4.35 -11.05 -6.53
C VAL A 159 4.14 -11.88 -7.80
N ARG A 160 5.21 -12.20 -8.51
CA ARG A 160 5.14 -13.04 -9.73
C ARG A 160 4.63 -14.44 -9.42
N ARG A 161 5.07 -15.03 -8.31
CA ARG A 161 4.63 -16.37 -7.90
C ARG A 161 3.14 -16.42 -7.55
N PHE A 162 2.61 -15.34 -6.99
CA PHE A 162 1.20 -15.27 -6.64
C PHE A 162 0.30 -14.75 -7.78
N SER A 163 0.90 -14.36 -8.86
CA SER A 163 0.16 -13.85 -10.04
C SER A 163 -0.49 -14.97 -10.85
#